data_3234c33c1d66e5c384ea91c9dfa556bf
#
_entry.id   3234c33c1d66e5c384ea91c9dfa556bf
#
_cell.length_a   1.000
_cell.length_b   1.000
_cell.length_c   1.000
_cell.angle_alpha   90.00
_cell.angle_beta   90.00
_cell.angle_gamma   90.00
#
_symmetry.space_group_name_H-M   'P 1'
#
loop_
_entity.id
_entity.type
_entity.pdbx_description
1 polymer ?
#
loop_
_entity_poly.entity_id
_entity_poly.type
_entity_poly.pdbx_seq_one_letter_code
_entity_poly.pdbx_strand_id
1 'polypeptide(L)'
;LLNIVNSANVACGYHAGDDESMNQVIEISKKNGVSIGAHPSFNDPENFGRKRINLSSSEIRKLIIDQYAILQNIASQHGENVTHIKPHGALNNMACEDMDLAITLAKAINEISKDLIYLVPTGSKMQEAAKKLDMKIACEIFADRNYEDDGNLVSRKKPHALITDPEQAKKHVLSMVKNQAL
;
A
#
# COMPACT_ATOMS: atom_id res chain seq x y z
N LEU A 1 -17.31 4.92 -7.16
CA LEU A 1 -16.24 5.12 -6.17
C LEU A 1 -15.11 5.99 -6.75
N LEU A 2 -14.56 5.65 -7.94
CA LEU A 2 -13.42 6.35 -8.54
C LEU A 2 -13.68 7.82 -8.90
N ASN A 3 -14.92 8.29 -8.90
CA ASN A 3 -15.24 9.71 -9.06
C ASN A 3 -15.23 10.51 -7.74
N ILE A 4 -14.83 9.89 -6.63
CA ILE A 4 -14.76 10.51 -5.28
C ILE A 4 -13.31 10.52 -4.77
N VAL A 5 -12.51 9.50 -5.10
CA VAL A 5 -11.13 9.33 -4.62
C VAL A 5 -10.13 10.01 -5.56
N ASN A 6 -8.97 10.39 -5.03
CA ASN A 6 -7.89 11.01 -5.80
C ASN A 6 -6.85 10.01 -6.29
N SER A 7 -6.75 8.85 -5.65
CA SER A 7 -5.81 7.79 -6.00
C SER A 7 -6.40 6.41 -5.75
N ALA A 8 -5.93 5.41 -6.50
CA ALA A 8 -6.32 4.02 -6.38
C ALA A 8 -5.08 3.12 -6.31
N ASN A 9 -5.03 2.23 -5.33
CA ASN A 9 -4.01 1.18 -5.25
C ASN A 9 -4.53 -0.06 -5.98
N VAL A 10 -3.84 -0.47 -7.04
CA VAL A 10 -4.25 -1.53 -7.96
C VAL A 10 -3.45 -2.79 -7.66
N ALA A 11 -4.15 -3.89 -7.38
CA ALA A 11 -3.52 -5.20 -7.19
C ALA A 11 -2.81 -5.64 -8.49
N CYS A 12 -1.64 -6.28 -8.34
CA CYS A 12 -0.72 -6.54 -9.44
C CYS A 12 -0.64 -8.05 -9.77
N GLY A 13 -1.73 -8.80 -9.61
CA GLY A 13 -1.85 -10.19 -10.02
C GLY A 13 -1.40 -11.24 -9.00
N TYR A 14 -0.65 -10.89 -7.94
CA TYR A 14 -0.08 -11.87 -7.00
C TYR A 14 -1.03 -12.28 -5.89
N HIS A 15 -1.81 -11.37 -5.36
CA HIS A 15 -2.81 -11.67 -4.33
C HIS A 15 -4.24 -11.50 -4.82
N ALA A 16 -4.40 -10.69 -5.84
CA ALA A 16 -5.65 -10.39 -6.51
C ALA A 16 -5.36 -9.66 -7.84
N GLY A 17 -6.40 -9.54 -8.64
CA GLY A 17 -6.33 -8.89 -9.95
C GLY A 17 -5.76 -9.81 -11.04
N ASP A 18 -6.08 -9.44 -12.26
CA ASP A 18 -5.60 -10.02 -13.50
C ASP A 18 -5.47 -8.90 -14.54
N ASP A 19 -4.97 -9.22 -15.71
CA ASP A 19 -4.76 -8.24 -16.78
C ASP A 19 -6.06 -7.49 -17.14
N GLU A 20 -7.19 -8.19 -17.17
CA GLU A 20 -8.48 -7.58 -17.50
C GLU A 20 -8.91 -6.57 -16.44
N SER A 21 -8.89 -6.94 -15.17
CA SER A 21 -9.27 -6.05 -14.07
C SER A 21 -8.32 -4.87 -13.91
N MET A 22 -7.01 -5.06 -14.12
CA MET A 22 -6.04 -3.96 -14.13
C MET A 22 -6.33 -2.97 -15.27
N ASN A 23 -6.57 -3.44 -16.50
CA ASN A 23 -6.95 -2.60 -17.63
C ASN A 23 -8.22 -1.79 -17.36
N GLN A 24 -9.28 -2.43 -16.84
CA GLN A 24 -10.55 -1.76 -16.50
C GLN A 24 -10.36 -0.68 -15.44
N VAL A 25 -9.62 -0.96 -14.37
CA VAL A 25 -9.36 0.02 -13.31
C VAL A 25 -8.56 1.21 -13.83
N ILE A 26 -7.53 0.98 -14.65
CA ILE A 26 -6.72 2.03 -15.24
C ILE A 26 -7.56 2.92 -16.16
N GLU A 27 -8.38 2.32 -17.04
CA GLU A 27 -9.25 3.08 -17.94
C GLU A 27 -10.23 3.98 -17.17
N ILE A 28 -10.88 3.42 -16.12
CA ILE A 28 -11.82 4.19 -15.30
C ILE A 28 -11.08 5.27 -14.50
N SER A 29 -9.89 4.97 -13.97
CA SER A 29 -9.05 5.93 -13.24
C SER A 29 -8.68 7.12 -14.13
N LYS A 30 -8.22 6.85 -15.35
CA LYS A 30 -7.92 7.87 -16.36
C LYS A 30 -9.10 8.78 -16.63
N LYS A 31 -10.30 8.20 -16.88
CA LYS A 31 -11.53 8.97 -17.13
C LYS A 31 -11.92 9.89 -15.97
N ASN A 32 -11.54 9.55 -14.75
CA ASN A 32 -11.91 10.31 -13.55
C ASN A 32 -10.74 11.13 -12.97
N GLY A 33 -9.57 11.16 -13.62
CA GLY A 33 -8.40 11.87 -13.11
C GLY A 33 -7.84 11.29 -11.81
N VAL A 34 -7.97 9.98 -11.59
CA VAL A 34 -7.52 9.26 -10.40
C VAL A 34 -6.11 8.73 -10.63
N SER A 35 -5.19 9.05 -9.73
CA SER A 35 -3.81 8.56 -9.78
C SER A 35 -3.74 7.05 -9.56
N ILE A 36 -2.88 6.37 -10.32
CA ILE A 36 -2.71 4.91 -10.27
C ILE A 36 -1.49 4.57 -9.42
N GLY A 37 -1.67 3.66 -8.48
CA GLY A 37 -0.61 3.13 -7.63
C GLY A 37 -0.52 1.61 -7.66
N ALA A 38 0.70 1.08 -7.60
CA ALA A 38 0.94 -0.34 -7.49
C ALA A 38 0.70 -0.84 -6.05
N HIS A 39 0.01 -1.99 -5.94
CA HIS A 39 -0.31 -2.60 -4.65
C HIS A 39 0.28 -4.02 -4.53
N PRO A 40 1.64 -4.13 -4.51
CA PRO A 40 2.31 -5.42 -4.51
C PRO A 40 2.14 -6.16 -3.19
N SER A 41 2.10 -7.49 -3.28
CA SER A 41 1.91 -8.40 -2.15
C SER A 41 2.75 -9.66 -2.29
N PHE A 42 2.78 -10.47 -1.25
CA PHE A 42 3.19 -11.86 -1.41
C PHE A 42 2.32 -12.58 -2.46
N ASN A 43 2.91 -13.55 -3.16
CA ASN A 43 2.16 -14.42 -4.07
C ASN A 43 1.34 -15.43 -3.24
N ASP A 44 0.16 -15.02 -2.83
CA ASP A 44 -0.72 -15.75 -1.90
C ASP A 44 -2.19 -15.42 -2.21
N PRO A 45 -2.70 -15.82 -3.38
CA PRO A 45 -4.08 -15.55 -3.78
C PRO A 45 -5.10 -16.21 -2.85
N GLU A 46 -4.80 -17.41 -2.33
CA GLU A 46 -5.71 -18.16 -1.45
C GLU A 46 -6.03 -17.41 -0.14
N ASN A 47 -5.07 -16.66 0.42
CA ASN A 47 -5.25 -15.87 1.62
C ASN A 47 -5.28 -14.37 1.35
N PHE A 48 -5.45 -13.98 0.09
CA PHE A 48 -5.49 -12.57 -0.30
C PHE A 48 -4.24 -11.79 0.15
N GLY A 49 -3.05 -12.41 0.06
CA GLY A 49 -1.79 -11.79 0.48
C GLY A 49 -1.67 -11.52 1.99
N ARG A 50 -2.50 -12.16 2.84
CA ARG A 50 -2.53 -11.90 4.28
C ARG A 50 -1.79 -12.94 5.13
N LYS A 51 -1.25 -13.98 4.51
CA LYS A 51 -0.38 -14.95 5.19
C LYS A 51 1.03 -14.36 5.31
N ARG A 52 1.62 -14.44 6.48
CA ARG A 52 3.03 -14.06 6.68
C ARG A 52 3.94 -15.08 5.99
N ILE A 53 4.82 -14.60 5.13
CA ILE A 53 5.77 -15.40 4.36
C ILE A 53 7.15 -14.80 4.56
N ASN A 54 8.11 -15.63 4.94
CA ASN A 54 9.50 -15.22 5.08
C ASN A 54 10.21 -15.42 3.74
N LEU A 55 10.70 -14.33 3.17
CA LEU A 55 11.47 -14.30 1.93
C LEU A 55 12.82 -13.62 2.20
N SER A 56 13.82 -13.97 1.44
CA SER A 56 15.10 -13.27 1.42
C SER A 56 14.96 -11.86 0.85
N SER A 57 15.93 -11.00 1.14
CA SER A 57 15.94 -9.62 0.59
C SER A 57 15.93 -9.59 -0.94
N SER A 58 16.57 -10.56 -1.60
CA SER A 58 16.58 -10.69 -3.06
C SER A 58 15.22 -11.09 -3.62
N GLU A 59 14.50 -11.98 -2.95
CA GLU A 59 13.14 -12.38 -3.32
C GLU A 59 12.15 -11.25 -3.12
N ILE A 60 12.24 -10.51 -2.00
CA ILE A 60 11.42 -9.31 -1.75
C ILE A 60 11.68 -8.26 -2.84
N ARG A 61 12.96 -7.97 -3.14
CA ARG A 61 13.31 -7.03 -4.21
C ARG A 61 12.68 -7.43 -5.54
N LYS A 62 12.85 -8.69 -5.94
CA LYS A 62 12.27 -9.21 -7.18
C LYS A 62 10.74 -9.11 -7.18
N LEU A 63 10.09 -9.50 -6.08
CA LEU A 63 8.64 -9.45 -5.91
C LEU A 63 8.08 -8.04 -6.13
N ILE A 64 8.74 -7.01 -5.60
CA ILE A 64 8.31 -5.60 -5.75
C ILE A 64 8.48 -5.13 -7.19
N ILE A 65 9.67 -5.40 -7.79
CA ILE A 65 9.99 -4.94 -9.13
C ILE A 65 9.08 -5.60 -10.18
N ASP A 66 8.87 -6.92 -10.08
CA ASP A 66 8.03 -7.66 -11.03
C ASP A 66 6.59 -7.15 -11.01
N GLN A 67 5.99 -6.99 -9.84
CA GLN A 67 4.60 -6.54 -9.71
C GLN A 67 4.42 -5.09 -10.17
N TYR A 68 5.39 -4.21 -9.85
CA TYR A 68 5.37 -2.86 -10.38
C TYR A 68 5.44 -2.87 -11.91
N ALA A 69 6.35 -3.67 -12.50
CA ALA A 69 6.54 -3.75 -13.95
C ALA A 69 5.27 -4.24 -14.67
N ILE A 70 4.55 -5.22 -14.09
CA ILE A 70 3.28 -5.71 -14.63
C ILE A 70 2.29 -4.54 -14.75
N LEU A 71 2.03 -3.83 -13.66
CA LEU A 71 1.05 -2.74 -13.67
C LEU A 71 1.51 -1.55 -14.54
N GLN A 72 2.80 -1.17 -14.48
CA GLN A 72 3.34 -0.09 -15.28
C GLN A 72 3.23 -0.38 -16.79
N ASN A 73 3.46 -1.63 -17.19
CA ASN A 73 3.31 -2.03 -18.59
C ASN A 73 1.86 -1.84 -19.08
N ILE A 74 0.89 -2.25 -18.29
CA ILE A 74 -0.54 -2.05 -18.60
C ILE A 74 -0.89 -0.55 -18.60
N ALA A 75 -0.45 0.21 -17.58
CA ALA A 75 -0.70 1.65 -17.51
C ALA A 75 -0.15 2.39 -18.74
N SER A 76 1.04 2.01 -19.20
CA SER A 76 1.68 2.62 -20.37
C SER A 76 0.87 2.41 -21.66
N GLN A 77 0.16 1.28 -21.81
CA GLN A 77 -0.71 1.02 -22.96
C GLN A 77 -1.91 1.99 -23.00
N HIS A 78 -2.30 2.52 -21.85
CA HIS A 78 -3.35 3.55 -21.71
C HIS A 78 -2.78 4.98 -21.73
N GLY A 79 -1.45 5.16 -21.91
CA GLY A 79 -0.79 6.46 -21.83
C GLY A 79 -0.74 7.03 -20.41
N GLU A 80 -0.79 6.16 -19.41
CA GLU A 80 -0.74 6.49 -17.97
C GLU A 80 0.55 5.95 -17.35
N ASN A 81 0.86 6.44 -16.12
CA ASN A 81 1.99 5.98 -15.33
C ASN A 81 1.56 5.62 -13.92
N VAL A 82 2.24 4.64 -13.34
CA VAL A 82 2.14 4.35 -11.92
C VAL A 82 2.87 5.44 -11.14
N THR A 83 2.15 6.17 -10.29
CA THR A 83 2.67 7.36 -9.58
C THR A 83 3.08 7.06 -8.14
N HIS A 84 2.57 6.00 -7.57
CA HIS A 84 2.83 5.63 -6.18
C HIS A 84 2.81 4.12 -5.99
N ILE A 85 3.35 3.67 -4.87
CA ILE A 85 3.41 2.26 -4.52
C ILE A 85 3.07 2.07 -3.04
N LYS A 86 2.27 1.07 -2.76
CA LYS A 86 1.82 0.70 -1.42
C LYS A 86 1.79 -0.82 -1.27
N PRO A 87 2.67 -1.43 -0.48
CA PRO A 87 2.58 -2.87 -0.20
C PRO A 87 1.26 -3.27 0.42
N HIS A 88 0.79 -4.47 0.11
CA HIS A 88 -0.47 -5.01 0.60
C HIS A 88 -0.28 -6.02 1.73
N GLY A 89 -1.30 -6.12 2.58
CA GLY A 89 -1.55 -7.25 3.47
C GLY A 89 -0.41 -7.58 4.43
N ALA A 90 -0.01 -8.85 4.48
CA ALA A 90 1.03 -9.30 5.40
C ALA A 90 2.39 -8.66 5.11
N LEU A 91 2.73 -8.42 3.84
CA LEU A 91 3.97 -7.75 3.46
C LEU A 91 4.06 -6.34 4.08
N ASN A 92 2.99 -5.56 3.97
CA ASN A 92 2.90 -4.24 4.60
C ASN A 92 3.02 -4.33 6.13
N ASN A 93 2.22 -5.21 6.76
CA ASN A 93 2.19 -5.29 8.22
C ASN A 93 3.52 -5.77 8.81
N MET A 94 4.18 -6.74 8.17
CA MET A 94 5.52 -7.18 8.58
C MET A 94 6.54 -6.05 8.46
N ALA A 95 6.50 -5.29 7.38
CA ALA A 95 7.42 -4.16 7.19
C ALA A 95 7.14 -2.97 8.13
N CYS A 96 5.92 -2.84 8.66
CA CYS A 96 5.63 -1.86 9.72
C CYS A 96 6.34 -2.20 11.04
N GLU A 97 6.58 -3.49 11.30
CA GLU A 97 7.15 -4.02 12.54
C GLU A 97 8.66 -4.27 12.45
N ASP A 98 9.17 -4.60 11.26
CA ASP A 98 10.54 -5.06 11.00
C ASP A 98 11.31 -4.03 10.15
N MET A 99 12.38 -3.47 10.74
CA MET A 99 13.22 -2.45 10.09
C MET A 99 14.01 -3.01 8.90
N ASP A 100 14.50 -4.24 8.96
CA ASP A 100 15.31 -4.82 7.89
C ASP A 100 14.45 -5.08 6.64
N LEU A 101 13.22 -5.57 6.85
CA LEU A 101 12.23 -5.71 5.78
C LEU A 101 11.80 -4.34 5.23
N ALA A 102 11.56 -3.36 6.11
CA ALA A 102 11.23 -1.99 5.70
C ALA A 102 12.30 -1.35 4.83
N ILE A 103 13.59 -1.50 5.21
CA ILE A 103 14.72 -1.02 4.41
C ILE A 103 14.81 -1.77 3.08
N THR A 104 14.58 -3.07 3.08
CA THR A 104 14.61 -3.89 1.86
C THR A 104 13.54 -3.43 0.85
N LEU A 105 12.31 -3.21 1.32
CA LEU A 105 11.22 -2.67 0.50
C LEU A 105 11.55 -1.26 -0.02
N ALA A 106 11.98 -0.38 0.87
CA ALA A 106 12.32 1.00 0.50
C ALA A 106 13.43 1.06 -0.56
N LYS A 107 14.48 0.24 -0.43
CA LYS A 107 15.55 0.12 -1.43
C LYS A 107 15.01 -0.39 -2.77
N ALA A 108 14.17 -1.44 -2.77
CA ALA A 108 13.58 -1.99 -3.99
C ALA A 108 12.72 -0.97 -4.73
N ILE A 109 11.93 -0.17 -3.99
CA ILE A 109 11.09 0.88 -4.56
C ILE A 109 11.94 2.03 -5.11
N ASN A 110 12.95 2.48 -4.36
CA ASN A 110 13.84 3.56 -4.77
C ASN A 110 14.68 3.21 -6.02
N GLU A 111 14.95 1.92 -6.21
CA GLU A 111 15.62 1.40 -7.42
C GLU A 111 14.73 1.51 -8.67
N ILE A 112 13.41 1.34 -8.53
CA ILE A 112 12.46 1.50 -9.63
C ILE A 112 12.44 2.95 -10.10
N SER A 113 12.19 3.88 -9.20
CA SER A 113 12.22 5.32 -9.48
C SER A 113 12.25 6.13 -8.18
N LYS A 114 13.08 7.17 -8.16
CA LYS A 114 13.11 8.17 -7.10
C LYS A 114 11.88 9.09 -7.09
N ASP A 115 11.11 9.08 -8.17
CA ASP A 115 9.91 9.91 -8.31
C ASP A 115 8.65 9.22 -7.79
N LEU A 116 8.68 7.90 -7.56
CA LEU A 116 7.57 7.19 -6.97
C LEU A 116 7.29 7.66 -5.54
N ILE A 117 6.03 7.92 -5.26
CA ILE A 117 5.58 8.20 -3.90
C ILE A 117 5.38 6.86 -3.18
N TYR A 118 6.12 6.65 -2.09
CA TYR A 118 5.93 5.48 -1.25
C TYR A 118 4.86 5.78 -0.19
N LEU A 119 3.70 5.11 -0.28
CA LEU A 119 2.65 5.20 0.74
C LEU A 119 3.03 4.31 1.92
N VAL A 120 3.14 4.91 3.08
CA VAL A 120 3.58 4.25 4.30
C VAL A 120 2.62 4.53 5.46
N PRO A 121 2.30 3.54 6.31
CA PRO A 121 1.54 3.81 7.52
C PRO A 121 2.28 4.77 8.44
N THR A 122 1.55 5.74 8.99
CA THR A 122 2.09 6.74 9.93
C THR A 122 2.69 6.04 11.15
N GLY A 123 3.87 6.49 11.58
CA GLY A 123 4.56 5.96 12.77
C GLY A 123 5.29 4.62 12.57
N SER A 124 5.18 3.99 11.40
CA SER A 124 5.73 2.66 11.13
C SER A 124 7.24 2.65 10.86
N LYS A 125 7.85 1.45 10.93
CA LYS A 125 9.23 1.24 10.46
C LYS A 125 9.40 1.52 8.97
N MET A 126 8.36 1.37 8.17
CA MET A 126 8.36 1.75 6.76
C MET A 126 8.57 3.25 6.59
N GLN A 127 7.89 4.09 7.38
CA GLN A 127 8.09 5.54 7.36
C GLN A 127 9.52 5.90 7.78
N GLU A 128 10.03 5.26 8.83
CA GLU A 128 11.40 5.50 9.32
C GLU A 128 12.45 5.11 8.26
N ALA A 129 12.31 3.94 7.63
CA ALA A 129 13.21 3.48 6.58
C ALA A 129 13.19 4.39 5.35
N ALA A 130 12.00 4.80 4.90
CA ALA A 130 11.84 5.69 3.76
C ALA A 130 12.46 7.08 4.00
N LYS A 131 12.29 7.64 5.20
CA LYS A 131 12.96 8.90 5.61
C LYS A 131 14.49 8.77 5.63
N LYS A 132 15.03 7.64 6.11
CA LYS A 132 16.50 7.38 6.09
C LYS A 132 17.06 7.32 4.68
N LEU A 133 16.26 6.96 3.70
CA LEU A 133 16.64 6.86 2.28
C LEU A 133 16.24 8.09 1.45
N ASP A 134 15.78 9.15 2.09
CA ASP A 134 15.33 10.41 1.47
C ASP A 134 14.31 10.18 0.33
N MET A 135 13.34 9.30 0.58
CA MET A 135 12.30 8.96 -0.40
C MET A 135 11.12 9.93 -0.34
N LYS A 136 10.44 10.12 -1.47
CA LYS A 136 9.13 10.76 -1.50
C LYS A 136 8.11 9.85 -0.83
N ILE A 137 7.51 10.30 0.27
CA ILE A 137 6.51 9.52 1.00
C ILE A 137 5.18 10.26 1.14
N ALA A 138 4.10 9.48 1.22
CA ALA A 138 2.83 9.93 1.75
C ALA A 138 2.44 9.03 2.93
N CYS A 139 2.24 9.63 4.09
CA CYS A 139 1.85 8.90 5.29
C CYS A 139 0.33 8.69 5.27
N GLU A 140 -0.10 7.44 5.53
CA GLU A 140 -1.51 7.10 5.57
C GLU A 140 -2.00 6.80 6.99
N ILE A 141 -3.29 7.04 7.18
CA ILE A 141 -4.09 6.58 8.30
C ILE A 141 -5.33 5.85 7.77
N PHE A 142 -5.87 4.93 8.56
CA PHE A 142 -7.00 4.10 8.16
C PHE A 142 -8.28 4.57 8.87
N ALA A 143 -9.28 4.95 8.09
CA ALA A 143 -10.57 5.40 8.62
C ALA A 143 -11.37 4.28 9.30
N ASP A 144 -11.19 3.04 8.82
CA ASP A 144 -11.95 1.85 9.19
C ASP A 144 -11.21 0.91 10.15
N ARG A 145 -10.05 1.34 10.71
CA ARG A 145 -9.20 0.49 11.53
C ARG A 145 -8.86 1.16 12.85
N ASN A 146 -8.86 0.36 13.92
CA ASN A 146 -8.29 0.76 15.20
C ASN A 146 -6.80 0.43 15.27
N TYR A 147 -6.11 1.15 16.15
CA TYR A 147 -4.67 1.06 16.39
C TYR A 147 -4.40 0.52 17.80
N GLU A 148 -3.30 -0.20 17.96
CA GLU A 148 -2.71 -0.56 19.25
C GLU A 148 -1.91 0.64 19.78
N ASP A 149 -1.53 0.60 21.05
CA ASP A 149 -0.78 1.69 21.72
C ASP A 149 0.60 1.96 21.07
N ASP A 150 1.14 1.01 20.33
CA ASP A 150 2.39 1.13 19.59
C ASP A 150 2.22 1.72 18.18
N GLY A 151 1.00 2.11 17.79
CA GLY A 151 0.65 2.66 16.48
C GLY A 151 0.45 1.62 15.37
N ASN A 152 0.57 0.33 15.66
CA ASN A 152 0.26 -0.73 14.71
C ASN A 152 -1.25 -0.96 14.61
N LEU A 153 -1.70 -1.48 13.46
CA LEU A 153 -3.11 -1.81 13.28
C LEU A 153 -3.52 -2.99 14.14
N VAL A 154 -4.64 -2.86 14.85
CA VAL A 154 -5.24 -3.96 15.59
C VAL A 154 -5.46 -5.15 14.68
N SER A 155 -5.05 -6.35 15.12
CA SER A 155 -5.21 -7.59 14.35
C SER A 155 -6.69 -7.83 14.02
N ARG A 156 -6.99 -8.13 12.74
CA ARG A 156 -8.36 -8.45 12.28
C ARG A 156 -9.00 -9.64 12.99
N LYS A 157 -8.24 -10.40 13.76
CA LYS A 157 -8.76 -11.49 14.63
C LYS A 157 -9.43 -10.96 15.90
N LYS A 158 -9.17 -9.71 16.29
CA LYS A 158 -9.79 -9.07 17.44
C LYS A 158 -11.13 -8.41 17.06
N PRO A 159 -12.18 -8.49 17.87
CA PRO A 159 -13.52 -8.00 17.51
C PRO A 159 -13.59 -6.49 17.27
N HIS A 160 -12.67 -5.70 17.86
CA HIS A 160 -12.63 -4.24 17.72
C HIS A 160 -11.64 -3.76 16.63
N ALA A 161 -11.16 -4.65 15.75
CA ALA A 161 -10.17 -4.28 14.74
C ALA A 161 -10.73 -3.36 13.65
N LEU A 162 -12.02 -3.45 13.37
CA LEU A 162 -12.70 -2.73 12.30
C LEU A 162 -13.73 -1.75 12.85
N ILE A 163 -13.77 -0.57 12.25
CA ILE A 163 -14.82 0.42 12.43
C ILE A 163 -15.74 0.32 11.22
N THR A 164 -16.95 -0.18 11.40
CA THR A 164 -17.91 -0.44 10.31
C THR A 164 -18.98 0.63 10.21
N ASP A 165 -19.17 1.44 11.25
CA ASP A 165 -20.09 2.56 11.26
C ASP A 165 -19.46 3.80 10.61
N PRO A 166 -20.07 4.39 9.55
CA PRO A 166 -19.48 5.51 8.82
C PRO A 166 -19.29 6.78 9.68
N GLU A 167 -20.17 7.05 10.63
CA GLU A 167 -20.05 8.24 11.49
C GLU A 167 -18.96 8.05 12.54
N GLN A 168 -18.74 6.84 13.02
CA GLN A 168 -17.59 6.53 13.88
C GLN A 168 -16.29 6.64 13.10
N ALA A 169 -16.22 6.08 11.87
CA ALA A 169 -15.04 6.18 11.00
C ALA A 169 -14.68 7.64 10.71
N LYS A 170 -15.68 8.48 10.42
CA LYS A 170 -15.50 9.93 10.22
C LYS A 170 -14.94 10.62 11.47
N LYS A 171 -15.51 10.34 12.65
CA LYS A 171 -15.02 10.92 13.92
C LYS A 171 -13.59 10.48 14.20
N HIS A 172 -13.28 9.21 13.95
CA HIS A 172 -11.96 8.63 14.12
C HIS A 172 -10.91 9.35 13.27
N VAL A 173 -11.14 9.49 11.95
CA VAL A 173 -10.24 10.23 11.05
C VAL A 173 -10.09 11.69 11.48
N LEU A 174 -11.20 12.37 11.78
CA LEU A 174 -11.14 13.78 12.20
C LEU A 174 -10.35 13.96 13.49
N SER A 175 -10.44 13.01 14.43
CA SER A 175 -9.63 13.04 15.65
C SER A 175 -8.15 12.91 15.35
N MET A 176 -7.75 11.91 14.55
CA MET A 176 -6.34 11.71 14.18
C MET A 176 -5.76 12.93 13.45
N VAL A 177 -6.50 13.51 12.51
CA VAL A 177 -6.02 14.67 11.74
C VAL A 177 -5.91 15.92 12.63
N LYS A 178 -6.91 16.18 13.51
CA LYS A 178 -6.91 17.36 14.39
C LYS A 178 -5.83 17.29 15.46
N ASN A 179 -5.62 16.11 16.04
CA ASN A 179 -4.68 15.91 17.13
C ASN A 179 -3.28 15.56 16.62
N GLN A 180 -3.09 15.31 15.34
CA GLN A 180 -1.86 14.83 14.72
C GLN A 180 -1.30 13.57 15.43
N ALA A 181 -2.20 12.67 15.84
CA ALA A 181 -1.92 11.43 16.58
C ALA A 181 -2.82 10.29 16.09
N LEU A 182 -2.32 9.05 16.26
CA LEU A 182 -3.09 7.82 16.01
C LEU A 182 -3.95 7.47 17.20
#